data_1f57f85ac385d4715c89de51792d6936
#
_entry.id   1f57f85ac385d4715c89de51792d6936
#
_cell.length_a   1.000
_cell.length_b   1.000
_cell.length_c   1.000
_cell.angle_alpha   90.00
_cell.angle_beta   90.00
_cell.angle_gamma   90.00
#
_symmetry.space_group_name_H-M   'P 1'
#
loop_
_entity.id
_entity.type
_entity.pdbx_description
1 polymer ?
#
loop_
_entity_poly.entity_id
_entity_poly.type
_entity_poly.pdbx_seq_one_letter_code
_entity_poly.pdbx_strand_id
1 'polypeptide(L)'
;HSSLDEISDGMKIAVPQDEGNMARAFVMLQDIGWIKLKEGTDYATASPEDVAENPYNLEFLDIATNIIATTLADYDYGIITGSIVYNAGIDPSTALFNENLTDDFWLQVVVKDADKDTQWAKDIVAAYQSKEFTDWLKANNESGYRNLWSIPEY
;
A
#
# COMPACT_ATOMS: atom_id res chain seq x y z
N HIS A 1 -6.30 -2.93 18.52
CA HIS A 1 -7.68 -3.11 18.05
C HIS A 1 -7.80 -4.35 17.16
N SER A 2 -8.97 -4.96 17.13
CA SER A 2 -9.24 -6.21 16.42
C SER A 2 -10.33 -6.05 15.34
N SER A 3 -10.93 -4.88 15.25
CA SER A 3 -11.98 -4.53 14.26
C SER A 3 -11.86 -3.07 13.85
N LEU A 4 -12.29 -2.77 12.62
CA LEU A 4 -12.44 -1.39 12.16
C LEU A 4 -13.59 -0.65 12.86
N ASP A 5 -14.55 -1.38 13.41
CA ASP A 5 -15.71 -0.80 14.14
C ASP A 5 -15.31 -0.23 15.52
N GLU A 6 -14.09 -0.49 15.97
CA GLU A 6 -13.57 0.07 17.22
C GLU A 6 -13.07 1.52 17.06
N ILE A 7 -13.19 2.11 15.87
CA ILE A 7 -12.79 3.49 15.62
C ILE A 7 -13.51 4.47 16.57
N SER A 8 -12.77 5.41 17.13
CA SER A 8 -13.31 6.43 18.02
C SER A 8 -12.56 7.76 17.90
N ASP A 9 -13.13 8.77 18.54
CA ASP A 9 -12.64 10.15 18.49
C ASP A 9 -11.19 10.29 18.98
N GLY A 10 -10.37 11.00 18.22
CA GLY A 10 -8.98 11.33 18.57
C GLY A 10 -7.99 10.17 18.42
N MET A 11 -8.37 9.05 17.81
CA MET A 11 -7.45 7.93 17.59
C MET A 11 -6.28 8.29 16.66
N LYS A 12 -5.13 7.68 16.94
CA LYS A 12 -3.86 7.87 16.20
C LYS A 12 -3.70 6.83 15.11
N ILE A 13 -3.58 7.31 13.90
CA ILE A 13 -3.39 6.47 12.72
C ILE A 13 -1.99 6.71 12.16
N ALA A 14 -1.11 5.73 12.25
CA ALA A 14 0.20 5.81 11.60
C ALA A 14 0.05 5.57 10.08
N VAL A 15 0.53 6.51 9.29
CA VAL A 15 0.50 6.48 7.82
C VAL A 15 1.93 6.56 7.27
N PRO A 16 2.21 5.97 6.08
CA PRO A 16 3.51 6.09 5.43
C PRO A 16 3.88 7.56 5.17
N GLN A 17 5.13 7.92 5.47
CA GLN A 17 5.63 9.29 5.24
C GLN A 17 6.02 9.56 3.78
N ASP A 18 6.26 8.53 2.98
CA ASP A 18 6.57 8.71 1.55
C ASP A 18 5.30 9.00 0.75
N GLU A 19 5.38 9.98 -0.16
CA GLU A 19 4.23 10.55 -0.87
C GLU A 19 3.35 9.50 -1.55
N GLY A 20 3.94 8.53 -2.23
CA GLY A 20 3.19 7.52 -2.97
C GLY A 20 2.39 6.58 -2.06
N ASN A 21 2.97 6.09 -0.98
CA ASN A 21 2.25 5.22 -0.03
C ASN A 21 1.34 6.02 0.91
N MET A 22 1.67 7.29 1.21
CA MET A 22 0.77 8.20 1.92
C MET A 22 -0.52 8.39 1.14
N ALA A 23 -0.42 8.68 -0.16
CA ALA A 23 -1.60 8.86 -1.02
C ALA A 23 -2.51 7.62 -0.98
N ARG A 24 -1.93 6.42 -1.11
CA ARG A 24 -2.67 5.16 -0.99
C ARG A 24 -3.34 4.99 0.38
N ALA A 25 -2.65 5.40 1.46
CA ALA A 25 -3.21 5.34 2.80
C ALA A 25 -4.45 6.22 2.94
N PHE A 26 -4.44 7.44 2.40
CA PHE A 26 -5.59 8.35 2.47
C PHE A 26 -6.76 7.86 1.61
N VAL A 27 -6.50 7.27 0.45
CA VAL A 27 -7.54 6.62 -0.36
C VAL A 27 -8.16 5.45 0.42
N MET A 28 -7.33 4.61 1.06
CA MET A 28 -7.80 3.49 1.88
C MET A 28 -8.64 3.95 3.08
N LEU A 29 -8.24 5.03 3.76
CA LEU A 29 -9.01 5.62 4.87
C LEU A 29 -10.38 6.12 4.40
N GLN A 30 -10.48 6.65 3.18
CA GLN A 30 -11.77 7.00 2.58
C GLN A 30 -12.59 5.74 2.23
N ASP A 31 -11.97 4.71 1.66
CA ASP A 31 -12.67 3.46 1.27
C ASP A 31 -13.33 2.78 2.48
N ILE A 32 -12.68 2.81 3.65
CA ILE A 32 -13.26 2.29 4.89
C ILE A 32 -14.22 3.26 5.58
N GLY A 33 -14.39 4.48 5.03
CA GLY A 33 -15.38 5.46 5.52
C GLY A 33 -14.93 6.24 6.76
N TRP A 34 -13.63 6.25 7.09
CA TRP A 34 -13.13 6.99 8.25
C TRP A 34 -12.89 8.46 7.97
N ILE A 35 -12.63 8.80 6.72
CA ILE A 35 -12.49 10.19 6.24
C ILE A 35 -13.25 10.37 4.93
N LYS A 36 -13.33 11.62 4.47
CA LYS A 36 -13.73 11.96 3.11
C LYS A 36 -12.72 12.91 2.52
N LEU A 37 -12.22 12.60 1.35
CA LEU A 37 -11.34 13.49 0.58
C LEU A 37 -12.16 14.56 -0.15
N LYS A 38 -11.53 15.68 -0.47
CA LYS A 38 -12.12 16.76 -1.25
C LYS A 38 -12.51 16.25 -2.64
N GLU A 39 -13.59 16.83 -3.18
CA GLU A 39 -13.98 16.53 -4.56
C GLU A 39 -12.88 16.94 -5.55
N GLY A 40 -12.54 16.03 -6.46
CA GLY A 40 -11.49 16.25 -7.45
C GLY A 40 -10.06 16.02 -6.95
N THR A 41 -9.87 15.47 -5.75
CA THR A 41 -8.54 15.04 -5.28
C THR A 41 -7.94 14.03 -6.26
N ASP A 42 -6.69 14.26 -6.66
CA ASP A 42 -5.89 13.27 -7.37
C ASP A 42 -5.43 12.18 -6.38
N TYR A 43 -5.95 10.98 -6.55
CA TYR A 43 -5.64 9.85 -5.67
C TYR A 43 -4.17 9.40 -5.71
N ALA A 44 -3.42 9.76 -6.75
CA ALA A 44 -2.00 9.47 -6.81
C ALA A 44 -1.13 10.37 -5.90
N THR A 45 -1.70 11.49 -5.43
CA THR A 45 -0.99 12.50 -4.61
C THR A 45 -1.75 12.90 -3.36
N ALA A 46 -2.81 12.16 -3.00
CA ALA A 46 -3.65 12.46 -1.84
C ALA A 46 -2.83 12.55 -0.53
N SER A 47 -3.19 13.50 0.31
CA SER A 47 -2.44 13.90 1.50
C SER A 47 -3.39 14.36 2.63
N PRO A 48 -2.90 14.61 3.84
CA PRO A 48 -3.74 15.17 4.91
C PRO A 48 -4.47 16.47 4.53
N GLU A 49 -3.84 17.30 3.67
CA GLU A 49 -4.41 18.55 3.19
C GLU A 49 -5.65 18.36 2.32
N ASP A 50 -5.83 17.17 1.76
CA ASP A 50 -6.97 16.83 0.91
C ASP A 50 -8.17 16.30 1.68
N VAL A 51 -8.06 16.13 2.99
CA VAL A 51 -9.17 15.67 3.83
C VAL A 51 -10.23 16.78 3.93
N ALA A 52 -11.45 16.47 3.49
CA ALA A 52 -12.61 17.36 3.61
C ALA A 52 -13.39 17.11 4.90
N GLU A 53 -13.53 15.85 5.29
CA GLU A 53 -14.24 15.46 6.51
C GLU A 53 -13.43 14.40 7.28
N ASN A 54 -13.30 14.64 8.59
CA ASN A 54 -12.65 13.74 9.54
C ASN A 54 -13.57 13.60 10.77
N PRO A 55 -14.65 12.80 10.65
CA PRO A 55 -15.72 12.77 11.66
C PRO A 55 -15.29 12.22 13.02
N TYR A 56 -14.16 11.50 13.07
CA TYR A 56 -13.60 10.96 14.29
C TYR A 56 -12.41 11.78 14.84
N ASN A 57 -12.14 12.97 14.30
CA ASN A 57 -10.99 13.79 14.68
C ASN A 57 -9.67 12.99 14.73
N LEU A 58 -9.45 12.09 13.77
CA LEU A 58 -8.28 11.21 13.73
C LEU A 58 -6.99 12.02 13.63
N GLU A 59 -5.98 11.62 14.38
CA GLU A 59 -4.63 12.17 14.35
C GLU A 59 -3.78 11.33 13.40
N PHE A 60 -3.36 11.89 12.25
CA PHE A 60 -2.50 11.20 11.30
C PHE A 60 -1.03 11.46 11.64
N LEU A 61 -0.27 10.37 11.82
CA LEU A 61 1.14 10.40 12.14
C LEU A 61 1.91 9.86 10.93
N ASP A 62 2.63 10.75 10.23
CA ASP A 62 3.46 10.39 9.09
C ASP A 62 4.79 9.77 9.55
N ILE A 63 4.95 8.49 9.33
CA ILE A 63 6.05 7.68 9.87
C ILE A 63 6.65 6.82 8.76
N ALA A 64 7.96 6.60 8.84
CA ALA A 64 8.61 5.66 7.93
C ALA A 64 7.96 4.28 8.04
N THR A 65 7.54 3.70 6.92
CA THR A 65 6.71 2.49 6.88
C THR A 65 7.32 1.30 7.64
N ASN A 66 8.66 1.15 7.57
CA ASN A 66 9.37 0.13 8.34
C ASN A 66 9.33 0.36 9.85
N ILE A 67 9.23 1.62 10.29
CA ILE A 67 9.07 1.97 11.71
C ILE A 67 7.66 1.64 12.16
N ILE A 68 6.62 1.97 11.39
CA ILE A 68 5.23 1.62 11.72
C ILE A 68 5.12 0.12 12.06
N ALA A 69 5.71 -0.74 11.22
CA ALA A 69 5.67 -2.20 11.42
C ALA A 69 6.27 -2.66 12.75
N THR A 70 7.26 -1.95 13.28
CA THR A 70 7.96 -2.31 14.53
C THR A 70 7.39 -1.62 15.76
N THR A 71 6.55 -0.61 15.59
CA THR A 71 5.98 0.23 16.67
C THR A 71 4.45 0.24 16.66
N LEU A 72 3.82 -0.79 16.10
CA LEU A 72 2.35 -0.88 15.99
C LEU A 72 1.62 -0.70 17.33
N ALA A 73 2.25 -1.04 18.44
CA ALA A 73 1.67 -0.87 19.78
C ALA A 73 1.57 0.61 20.24
N ASP A 74 2.23 1.53 19.54
CA ASP A 74 2.26 2.96 19.88
C ASP A 74 1.10 3.74 19.22
N TYR A 75 0.33 3.08 18.34
CA TYR A 75 -0.77 3.67 17.57
C TYR A 75 -2.05 2.85 17.76
N ASP A 76 -3.19 3.47 17.47
CA ASP A 76 -4.46 2.75 17.45
C ASP A 76 -4.58 1.88 16.19
N TYR A 77 -4.15 2.41 15.05
CA TYR A 77 -4.05 1.67 13.78
C TYR A 77 -2.79 2.09 13.00
N GLY A 78 -2.26 1.19 12.19
CA GLY A 78 -1.13 1.46 11.32
C GLY A 78 -1.39 0.96 9.89
N ILE A 79 -1.09 1.80 8.90
CA ILE A 79 -1.15 1.44 7.47
C ILE A 79 0.25 1.08 7.00
N ILE A 80 0.42 -0.14 6.50
CA ILE A 80 1.72 -0.70 6.17
C ILE A 80 1.67 -1.34 4.79
N THR A 81 2.71 -1.12 3.98
CA THR A 81 2.83 -1.76 2.67
C THR A 81 3.11 -3.26 2.79
N GLY A 82 2.59 -4.06 1.86
CA GLY A 82 2.71 -5.52 1.89
C GLY A 82 4.14 -6.04 1.97
N SER A 83 5.09 -5.40 1.27
CA SER A 83 6.51 -5.77 1.33
C SER A 83 7.12 -5.60 2.73
N ILE A 84 6.71 -4.56 3.45
CA ILE A 84 7.16 -4.33 4.85
C ILE A 84 6.49 -5.30 5.80
N VAL A 85 5.19 -5.61 5.62
CA VAL A 85 4.49 -6.65 6.39
C VAL A 85 5.24 -7.97 6.30
N TYR A 86 5.61 -8.38 5.07
CA TYR A 86 6.39 -9.59 4.84
C TYR A 86 7.77 -9.55 5.53
N ASN A 87 8.54 -8.47 5.32
CA ASN A 87 9.88 -8.33 5.88
C ASN A 87 9.90 -8.26 7.41
N ALA A 88 8.85 -7.72 8.02
CA ALA A 88 8.68 -7.67 9.47
C ALA A 88 8.17 -8.99 10.08
N GLY A 89 7.86 -9.99 9.26
CA GLY A 89 7.30 -11.27 9.71
C GLY A 89 5.88 -11.17 10.29
N ILE A 90 5.16 -10.11 9.95
CA ILE A 90 3.75 -9.93 10.34
C ILE A 90 2.90 -10.86 9.49
N ASP A 91 1.96 -11.58 10.13
CA ASP A 91 1.01 -12.41 9.41
C ASP A 91 -0.01 -11.54 8.65
N PRO A 92 0.00 -11.51 7.30
CA PRO A 92 -0.90 -10.65 6.53
C PRO A 92 -2.38 -11.02 6.70
N SER A 93 -2.69 -12.22 7.19
CA SER A 93 -4.08 -12.61 7.50
C SER A 93 -4.65 -11.88 8.72
N THR A 94 -3.82 -11.17 9.48
CA THR A 94 -4.24 -10.35 10.62
C THR A 94 -4.62 -8.92 10.20
N ALA A 95 -4.43 -8.56 8.94
CA ALA A 95 -4.86 -7.26 8.42
C ALA A 95 -6.39 -7.14 8.52
N LEU A 96 -6.85 -6.01 9.05
CA LEU A 96 -8.29 -5.73 9.19
C LEU A 96 -8.91 -5.29 7.86
N PHE A 97 -8.08 -4.74 6.97
CA PHE A 97 -8.47 -4.31 5.63
C PHE A 97 -7.27 -4.36 4.69
N ASN A 98 -7.50 -4.69 3.44
CA ASN A 98 -6.53 -4.56 2.36
C ASN A 98 -7.06 -3.57 1.34
N GLU A 99 -6.19 -2.73 0.80
CA GLU A 99 -6.58 -1.74 -0.19
C GLU A 99 -7.20 -2.36 -1.45
N ASN A 100 -8.11 -1.62 -2.07
CA ASN A 100 -8.60 -1.95 -3.40
C ASN A 100 -7.59 -1.45 -4.43
N LEU A 101 -6.77 -2.37 -4.98
CA LEU A 101 -5.78 -2.00 -5.99
C LEU A 101 -6.47 -1.49 -7.26
N THR A 102 -6.04 -0.32 -7.71
CA THR A 102 -6.37 0.23 -9.02
C THR A 102 -5.16 0.12 -9.94
N ASP A 103 -5.38 0.26 -11.25
CA ASP A 103 -4.31 0.20 -12.25
C ASP A 103 -3.23 1.29 -12.05
N ASP A 104 -3.56 2.38 -11.35
CA ASP A 104 -2.65 3.50 -11.06
C ASP A 104 -1.50 3.10 -10.11
N PHE A 105 -1.65 2.01 -9.35
CA PHE A 105 -0.68 1.57 -8.34
C PHE A 105 0.15 0.35 -8.73
N TRP A 106 0.10 -0.08 -10.00
CA TRP A 106 0.97 -1.15 -10.47
C TRP A 106 2.44 -0.78 -10.36
N LEU A 107 3.24 -1.68 -9.79
CA LEU A 107 4.69 -1.55 -9.79
C LEU A 107 5.22 -1.65 -11.22
N GLN A 108 6.07 -0.72 -11.60
CA GLN A 108 6.62 -0.61 -12.94
C GLN A 108 8.15 -0.55 -12.91
N VAL A 109 8.77 -1.10 -13.94
CA VAL A 109 10.19 -0.90 -14.20
C VAL A 109 10.34 0.33 -15.09
N VAL A 110 11.00 1.36 -14.58
CA VAL A 110 11.24 2.61 -15.31
C VAL A 110 12.70 2.70 -15.72
N VAL A 111 12.96 3.00 -16.99
CA VAL A 111 14.30 3.23 -17.53
C VAL A 111 14.36 4.61 -18.18
N LYS A 112 15.57 5.15 -18.38
CA LYS A 112 15.75 6.36 -19.17
C LYS A 112 15.32 6.12 -20.61
N ASP A 113 14.76 7.12 -21.27
CA ASP A 113 14.31 6.99 -22.67
C ASP A 113 15.45 6.56 -23.61
N ALA A 114 16.68 7.03 -23.35
CA ALA A 114 17.86 6.61 -24.10
C ALA A 114 18.20 5.12 -23.97
N ASP A 115 17.71 4.46 -22.93
CA ASP A 115 18.06 3.07 -22.62
C ASP A 115 16.95 2.06 -22.97
N LYS A 116 15.74 2.53 -23.35
CA LYS A 116 14.56 1.69 -23.54
C LYS A 116 14.73 0.60 -24.60
N ASP A 117 15.57 0.84 -25.61
CA ASP A 117 15.83 -0.08 -26.71
C ASP A 117 17.08 -0.94 -26.52
N THR A 118 17.78 -0.78 -25.40
CA THR A 118 18.96 -1.56 -25.06
C THR A 118 18.61 -3.02 -24.78
N GLN A 119 19.57 -3.92 -24.97
CA GLN A 119 19.35 -5.35 -24.72
C GLN A 119 19.00 -5.60 -23.25
N TRP A 120 19.68 -4.98 -22.30
CA TRP A 120 19.41 -5.18 -20.89
C TRP A 120 18.00 -4.74 -20.46
N ALA A 121 17.47 -3.64 -21.05
CA ALA A 121 16.11 -3.20 -20.77
C ALA A 121 15.09 -4.23 -21.29
N LYS A 122 15.31 -4.75 -22.50
CA LYS A 122 14.50 -5.83 -23.09
C LYS A 122 14.57 -7.13 -22.28
N ASP A 123 15.75 -7.47 -21.77
CA ASP A 123 15.95 -8.66 -20.94
C ASP A 123 15.18 -8.55 -19.62
N ILE A 124 15.12 -7.36 -19.00
CA ILE A 124 14.31 -7.12 -17.80
C ILE A 124 12.82 -7.34 -18.09
N VAL A 125 12.30 -6.75 -19.20
CA VAL A 125 10.91 -6.95 -19.61
C VAL A 125 10.62 -8.44 -19.83
N ALA A 126 11.50 -9.13 -20.57
CA ALA A 126 11.34 -10.55 -20.84
C ALA A 126 11.35 -11.39 -19.55
N ALA A 127 12.20 -11.04 -18.59
CA ALA A 127 12.25 -11.74 -17.28
C ALA A 127 10.94 -11.56 -16.49
N TYR A 128 10.42 -10.34 -16.40
CA TYR A 128 9.16 -10.07 -15.69
C TYR A 128 7.94 -10.71 -16.37
N GLN A 129 7.94 -10.80 -17.69
CA GLN A 129 6.85 -11.42 -18.47
C GLN A 129 7.06 -12.93 -18.69
N SER A 130 8.11 -13.52 -18.15
CA SER A 130 8.39 -14.93 -18.32
C SER A 130 7.37 -15.81 -17.58
N LYS A 131 7.11 -16.99 -18.14
CA LYS A 131 6.27 -18.00 -17.50
C LYS A 131 6.88 -18.46 -16.17
N GLU A 132 8.18 -18.60 -16.10
CA GLU A 132 8.92 -19.01 -14.91
C GLU A 132 8.68 -18.03 -13.75
N PHE A 133 8.75 -16.71 -14.02
CA PHE A 133 8.50 -15.70 -13.00
C PHE A 133 7.03 -15.69 -12.56
N THR A 134 6.10 -15.79 -13.52
CA THR A 134 4.67 -15.85 -13.21
C THR A 134 4.31 -17.09 -12.38
N ASP A 135 4.85 -18.25 -12.74
CA ASP A 135 4.62 -19.48 -11.99
C ASP A 135 5.22 -19.40 -10.59
N TRP A 136 6.41 -18.80 -10.44
CA TRP A 136 7.03 -18.58 -9.14
C TRP A 136 6.17 -17.64 -8.27
N LEU A 137 5.69 -16.53 -8.83
CA LEU A 137 4.80 -15.60 -8.12
C LEU A 137 3.54 -16.30 -7.62
N LYS A 138 2.86 -17.05 -8.49
CA LYS A 138 1.64 -17.79 -8.13
C LYS A 138 1.90 -18.77 -6.98
N ALA A 139 2.93 -19.61 -7.10
CA ALA A 139 3.25 -20.60 -6.10
C ALA A 139 3.61 -19.99 -4.74
N ASN A 140 4.33 -18.87 -4.73
CA ASN A 140 4.73 -18.22 -3.49
C ASN A 140 3.63 -17.33 -2.91
N ASN A 141 2.82 -16.69 -3.76
CA ASN A 141 1.71 -15.87 -3.31
C ASN A 141 0.67 -16.69 -2.53
N GLU A 142 0.34 -17.88 -3.02
CA GLU A 142 -0.60 -18.79 -2.36
C GLU A 142 -0.06 -19.38 -1.05
N SER A 143 1.24 -19.69 -0.98
CA SER A 143 1.83 -20.44 0.14
C SER A 143 2.55 -19.56 1.17
N GLY A 144 3.47 -18.72 0.71
CA GLY A 144 4.38 -17.94 1.56
C GLY A 144 3.94 -16.49 1.77
N TYR A 145 3.45 -15.86 0.71
CA TYR A 145 3.10 -14.45 0.71
C TYR A 145 1.61 -14.17 0.91
N ARG A 146 0.77 -15.21 0.94
CA ARG A 146 -0.65 -15.13 1.30
C ARG A 146 -1.42 -14.05 0.53
N ASN A 147 -1.25 -14.04 -0.79
CA ASN A 147 -1.90 -13.09 -1.70
C ASN A 147 -1.50 -11.62 -1.46
N LEU A 148 -0.27 -11.36 -1.03
CA LEU A 148 0.27 -9.99 -0.92
C LEU A 148 0.47 -9.32 -2.28
N TRP A 149 0.50 -10.09 -3.38
CA TRP A 149 0.72 -9.56 -4.72
C TRP A 149 -0.45 -9.87 -5.65
N SER A 150 -0.87 -8.86 -6.38
CA SER A 150 -1.68 -9.05 -7.58
C SER A 150 -0.76 -9.32 -8.77
N ILE A 151 -1.10 -10.28 -9.61
CA ILE A 151 -0.28 -10.67 -10.76
C ILE A 151 -1.02 -10.18 -12.01
N PRO A 152 -0.44 -9.24 -12.79
CA PRO A 152 -1.08 -8.76 -14.01
C PRO A 152 -1.20 -9.87 -15.05
N GLU A 153 -2.28 -9.81 -15.83
CA GLU A 153 -2.43 -10.61 -17.05
C GLU A 153 -1.77 -9.85 -18.21
N TYR A 154 -0.82 -10.50 -18.93
CA TYR A 154 -0.10 -9.93 -20.05
C TYR A 154 -0.63 -10.48 -21.39
#